data_919a4e47ed7412a9abd3856c43fc2719
#
_entry.id   919a4e47ed7412a9abd3856c43fc2719
#
_cell.length_a   1.000
_cell.length_b   1.000
_cell.length_c   1.000
_cell.angle_alpha   90.00
_cell.angle_beta   90.00
_cell.angle_gamma   90.00
#
_symmetry.space_group_name_H-M   'P 1'
#
loop_
_entity.id
_entity.type
_entity.pdbx_description
1 polymer ?
#
loop_
_entity_poly.entity_id
_entity_poly.type
_entity_poly.pdbx_seq_one_letter_code
_entity_poly.pdbx_strand_id
1 'polypeptide(L)'
;MTYTLNDWFGAKVTAAKTGVLLNNEMDDFTAKIGVPNLYGLVQGEANAIAPGKRPLSSMSPTIVTKDGKTVMVVGTPGGSRIITAVLHTMINVIDYGMNVQEAVDAPRFHQQWLPEATNVENFAISPDTRKILEGMGHKLGNPQPANHLAAILVGAPSLGGKPVGKNRYYGANDPRRNTGQALGY
;
A
#
# COMPACT_ATOMS: atom_id res chain seq x y z
N MET A 1 -5.68 7.33 -11.59
CA MET A 1 -6.00 6.01 -12.15
C MET A 1 -4.96 5.04 -11.68
N THR A 2 -5.35 3.90 -11.14
CA THR A 2 -4.44 2.79 -10.88
C THR A 2 -4.58 1.76 -12.00
N TYR A 3 -3.47 1.16 -12.35
CA TYR A 3 -3.38 0.07 -13.30
C TYR A 3 -2.30 -0.90 -12.83
N THR A 4 -2.52 -2.19 -12.96
CA THR A 4 -1.59 -3.22 -12.48
C THR A 4 -1.52 -4.38 -13.45
N LEU A 5 -0.42 -5.10 -13.40
CA LEU A 5 -0.27 -6.43 -13.99
C LEU A 5 -0.55 -7.54 -12.95
N ASN A 6 -0.85 -7.18 -11.70
CA ASN A 6 -0.95 -7.96 -10.48
C ASN A 6 0.44 -8.37 -9.97
N ASP A 7 1.08 -9.42 -10.49
CA ASP A 7 2.46 -9.77 -10.10
C ASP A 7 3.51 -9.04 -10.96
N TRP A 8 4.79 -9.17 -10.59
CA TRP A 8 5.93 -8.70 -11.37
C TRP A 8 5.88 -9.24 -12.81
N PHE A 9 5.78 -8.32 -13.77
CA PHE A 9 5.58 -8.64 -15.18
C PHE A 9 4.32 -9.48 -15.47
N GLY A 10 3.34 -9.48 -14.57
CA GLY A 10 2.06 -10.16 -14.73
C GLY A 10 2.21 -11.65 -14.97
N ALA A 11 1.58 -12.16 -16.04
CA ALA A 11 1.67 -13.55 -16.45
C ALA A 11 3.04 -13.95 -17.05
N LYS A 12 3.99 -13.01 -17.16
CA LYS A 12 5.28 -13.19 -17.84
C LYS A 12 5.15 -13.60 -19.30
N VAL A 13 4.05 -13.23 -19.90
CA VAL A 13 3.70 -13.48 -21.30
C VAL A 13 3.51 -12.15 -22.01
N THR A 14 4.09 -12.01 -23.18
CA THR A 14 3.87 -10.85 -24.06
C THR A 14 2.91 -11.24 -25.17
N ALA A 15 1.90 -10.41 -25.40
CA ALA A 15 1.00 -10.60 -26.52
C ALA A 15 1.79 -10.49 -27.84
N ALA A 16 1.68 -11.50 -28.68
CA ALA A 16 2.48 -11.62 -29.90
C ALA A 16 2.37 -10.36 -30.77
N LYS A 17 3.49 -9.87 -31.28
CA LYS A 17 3.62 -8.70 -32.18
C LYS A 17 3.22 -7.34 -31.59
N THR A 18 2.86 -7.25 -30.29
CA THR A 18 2.41 -5.99 -29.70
C THR A 18 3.39 -5.40 -28.68
N GLY A 19 4.23 -6.23 -28.05
CA GLY A 19 5.07 -5.83 -26.93
C GLY A 19 4.29 -5.63 -25.61
N VAL A 20 2.98 -5.86 -25.58
CA VAL A 20 2.15 -5.69 -24.39
C VAL A 20 2.31 -6.89 -23.46
N LEU A 21 2.71 -6.65 -22.22
CA LEU A 21 2.71 -7.65 -21.16
C LEU A 21 1.28 -7.96 -20.72
N LEU A 22 0.96 -9.24 -20.57
CA LEU A 22 -0.34 -9.68 -20.08
C LEU A 22 -0.31 -9.76 -18.54
N ASN A 23 -1.41 -9.35 -17.92
CA ASN A 23 -1.59 -9.44 -16.47
C ASN A 23 -1.85 -10.90 -16.02
N ASN A 24 -1.75 -11.15 -14.72
CA ASN A 24 -2.17 -12.39 -14.06
C ASN A 24 -3.28 -12.14 -13.02
N GLU A 25 -4.19 -11.20 -13.30
CA GLU A 25 -5.29 -10.79 -12.42
C GLU A 25 -6.28 -11.93 -12.09
N MET A 26 -6.25 -13.04 -12.83
CA MET A 26 -7.05 -14.22 -12.48
C MET A 26 -6.70 -14.78 -11.10
N ASP A 27 -5.51 -14.50 -10.57
CA ASP A 27 -5.09 -14.86 -9.20
C ASP A 27 -5.83 -14.06 -8.13
N ASP A 28 -6.44 -12.93 -8.47
CA ASP A 28 -7.27 -12.15 -7.55
C ASP A 28 -8.63 -12.80 -7.29
N PHE A 29 -9.06 -13.74 -8.12
CA PHE A 29 -10.22 -14.59 -7.82
C PHE A 29 -9.88 -15.70 -6.82
N THR A 30 -10.92 -16.21 -6.18
CA THR A 30 -10.85 -17.51 -5.48
C THR A 30 -10.80 -18.63 -6.53
N ALA A 31 -9.60 -19.06 -6.87
CA ALA A 31 -9.42 -20.20 -7.78
C ALA A 31 -9.82 -21.53 -7.10
N LYS A 32 -9.55 -21.63 -5.79
CA LYS A 32 -9.95 -22.78 -4.96
C LYS A 32 -10.23 -22.32 -3.53
N ILE A 33 -11.41 -22.64 -3.02
CA ILE A 33 -11.83 -22.24 -1.66
C ILE A 33 -10.87 -22.83 -0.62
N GLY A 34 -10.46 -22.00 0.35
CA GLY A 34 -9.57 -22.40 1.44
C GLY A 34 -8.09 -22.49 1.05
N VAL A 35 -7.74 -22.23 -0.20
CA VAL A 35 -6.34 -22.21 -0.68
C VAL A 35 -5.90 -20.75 -0.86
N PRO A 36 -4.72 -20.36 -0.33
CA PRO A 36 -4.21 -19.01 -0.49
C PRO A 36 -3.81 -18.74 -1.95
N ASN A 37 -4.03 -17.49 -2.39
CA ASN A 37 -3.49 -16.97 -3.66
C ASN A 37 -2.02 -16.56 -3.50
N LEU A 38 -1.44 -15.94 -4.54
CA LEU A 38 -0.06 -15.46 -4.58
C LEU A 38 0.30 -14.55 -3.37
N TYR A 39 -0.65 -13.79 -2.88
CA TYR A 39 -0.46 -12.88 -1.73
C TYR A 39 -0.79 -13.51 -0.37
N GLY A 40 -1.04 -14.82 -0.34
CA GLY A 40 -1.43 -15.54 0.88
C GLY A 40 -2.87 -15.29 1.32
N LEU A 41 -3.69 -14.67 0.47
CA LEU A 41 -5.10 -14.39 0.77
C LEU A 41 -5.93 -15.66 0.58
N VAL A 42 -6.59 -16.08 1.66
CA VAL A 42 -7.58 -17.18 1.65
C VAL A 42 -8.95 -16.55 1.47
N GLN A 43 -9.65 -16.94 0.41
CA GLN A 43 -10.90 -16.31 0.00
C GLN A 43 -12.03 -17.33 -0.08
N GLY A 44 -13.27 -16.82 -0.03
CA GLY A 44 -14.49 -17.62 -0.07
C GLY A 44 -15.18 -17.64 -1.44
N GLU A 45 -16.35 -18.32 -1.46
CA GLU A 45 -17.19 -18.50 -2.65
C GLU A 45 -17.61 -17.17 -3.31
N ALA A 46 -17.81 -16.13 -2.51
CA ALA A 46 -18.23 -14.82 -3.01
C ALA A 46 -17.32 -14.24 -4.09
N ASN A 47 -16.03 -14.59 -4.09
CA ASN A 47 -15.05 -14.17 -5.08
C ASN A 47 -14.62 -15.30 -6.03
N ALA A 48 -15.34 -16.42 -6.08
CA ALA A 48 -15.03 -17.51 -6.99
C ALA A 48 -15.17 -17.08 -8.46
N ILE A 49 -14.38 -17.71 -9.33
CA ILE A 49 -14.38 -17.45 -10.77
C ILE A 49 -15.76 -17.76 -11.37
N ALA A 50 -16.32 -16.84 -12.13
CA ALA A 50 -17.55 -17.03 -12.90
C ALA A 50 -17.54 -16.19 -14.17
N PRO A 51 -18.26 -16.61 -15.24
CA PRO A 51 -18.34 -15.82 -16.46
C PRO A 51 -18.86 -14.40 -16.22
N GLY A 52 -18.21 -13.41 -16.82
CA GLY A 52 -18.57 -11.98 -16.71
C GLY A 52 -18.33 -11.35 -15.35
N LYS A 53 -17.78 -12.07 -14.39
CA LYS A 53 -17.47 -11.59 -13.05
C LYS A 53 -16.12 -10.86 -13.01
N ARG A 54 -16.02 -9.84 -12.19
CA ARG A 54 -14.77 -9.13 -11.87
C ARG A 54 -14.21 -9.65 -10.54
N PRO A 55 -12.88 -9.80 -10.40
CA PRO A 55 -12.26 -10.15 -9.12
C PRO A 55 -12.37 -8.99 -8.13
N LEU A 56 -12.13 -9.27 -6.85
CA LEU A 56 -11.80 -8.21 -5.92
C LEU A 56 -10.48 -7.53 -6.34
N SER A 57 -10.22 -6.34 -5.80
CA SER A 57 -8.93 -5.67 -5.94
C SER A 57 -8.47 -5.13 -4.60
N SER A 58 -7.18 -5.33 -4.30
CA SER A 58 -6.51 -4.72 -3.15
C SER A 58 -5.95 -3.33 -3.45
N MET A 59 -6.03 -2.87 -4.69
CA MET A 59 -5.59 -1.53 -5.06
C MET A 59 -6.41 -0.48 -4.32
N SER A 60 -5.73 0.46 -3.68
CA SER A 60 -6.33 1.50 -2.85
C SER A 60 -5.81 2.89 -3.26
N PRO A 61 -6.04 3.32 -4.53
CA PRO A 61 -5.69 4.68 -4.92
C PRO A 61 -6.56 5.64 -4.11
N THR A 62 -5.91 6.57 -3.40
CA THR A 62 -6.63 7.41 -2.44
C THR A 62 -6.41 8.88 -2.72
N ILE A 63 -7.51 9.63 -2.75
CA ILE A 63 -7.53 11.10 -2.79
C ILE A 63 -8.26 11.57 -1.54
N VAL A 64 -7.58 12.36 -0.71
CA VAL A 64 -8.17 12.98 0.48
C VAL A 64 -8.58 14.40 0.14
N THR A 65 -9.82 14.75 0.50
CA THR A 65 -10.34 16.10 0.32
C THR A 65 -10.75 16.71 1.66
N LYS A 66 -10.57 18.01 1.79
CA LYS A 66 -11.07 18.82 2.91
C LYS A 66 -11.75 20.06 2.34
N ASP A 67 -12.97 20.33 2.77
CA ASP A 67 -13.78 21.45 2.30
C ASP A 67 -13.88 21.53 0.76
N GLY A 68 -14.07 20.37 0.13
CA GLY A 68 -14.18 20.24 -1.33
C GLY A 68 -12.86 20.38 -2.11
N LYS A 69 -11.73 20.55 -1.43
CA LYS A 69 -10.40 20.69 -2.06
C LYS A 69 -9.54 19.48 -1.79
N THR A 70 -8.80 19.02 -2.80
CA THR A 70 -7.82 17.95 -2.64
C THR A 70 -6.70 18.43 -1.74
N VAL A 71 -6.38 17.65 -0.70
CA VAL A 71 -5.29 17.92 0.26
C VAL A 71 -4.20 16.86 0.21
N MET A 72 -4.53 15.62 -0.23
CA MET A 72 -3.54 14.55 -0.35
C MET A 72 -3.93 13.58 -1.46
N VAL A 73 -2.92 13.07 -2.15
CA VAL A 73 -3.03 11.93 -3.08
C VAL A 73 -1.97 10.92 -2.67
N VAL A 74 -2.37 9.65 -2.53
CA VAL A 74 -1.46 8.59 -2.10
C VAL A 74 -1.80 7.26 -2.76
N GLY A 75 -0.78 6.48 -3.04
CA GLY A 75 -0.90 5.13 -3.59
C GLY A 75 0.42 4.37 -3.54
N THR A 76 0.33 3.06 -3.71
CA THR A 76 1.49 2.17 -3.68
C THR A 76 1.18 0.86 -4.40
N PRO A 77 2.17 0.16 -4.99
CA PRO A 77 2.06 -1.27 -5.25
C PRO A 77 2.23 -2.08 -3.95
N GLY A 78 1.92 -3.39 -3.95
CA GLY A 78 2.24 -4.27 -2.82
C GLY A 78 1.19 -5.30 -2.45
N GLY A 79 0.29 -5.66 -3.36
CA GLY A 79 -0.77 -6.65 -3.10
C GLY A 79 -1.66 -6.24 -1.95
N SER A 80 -2.01 -7.16 -1.07
CA SER A 80 -2.86 -6.90 0.11
C SER A 80 -2.30 -5.85 1.08
N ARG A 81 -0.97 -5.66 1.12
CA ARG A 81 -0.31 -4.65 1.96
C ARG A 81 -0.59 -3.21 1.52
N ILE A 82 -1.11 -3.00 0.31
CA ILE A 82 -1.47 -1.67 -0.19
C ILE A 82 -2.41 -0.97 0.78
N ILE A 83 -3.44 -1.67 1.26
CA ILE A 83 -4.49 -1.12 2.12
C ILE A 83 -3.91 -0.52 3.40
N THR A 84 -3.10 -1.30 4.11
CA THR A 84 -2.50 -0.85 5.39
C THR A 84 -1.44 0.22 5.19
N ALA A 85 -0.64 0.14 4.11
CA ALA A 85 0.37 1.15 3.83
C ALA A 85 -0.24 2.53 3.53
N VAL A 86 -1.29 2.57 2.73
CA VAL A 86 -2.05 3.81 2.47
C VAL A 86 -2.69 4.33 3.77
N LEU A 87 -3.33 3.45 4.56
CA LEU A 87 -3.95 3.81 5.83
C LEU A 87 -2.94 4.42 6.80
N HIS A 88 -1.79 3.77 7.02
CA HIS A 88 -0.75 4.30 7.92
C HIS A 88 -0.25 5.67 7.47
N THR A 89 0.00 5.84 6.18
CA THR A 89 0.46 7.13 5.67
C THR A 89 -0.58 8.23 5.89
N MET A 90 -1.87 7.92 5.68
CA MET A 90 -2.95 8.87 5.96
C MET A 90 -3.03 9.23 7.45
N ILE A 91 -2.98 8.25 8.35
CA ILE A 91 -2.99 8.47 9.81
C ILE A 91 -1.79 9.31 10.23
N ASN A 92 -0.60 8.99 9.72
CA ASN A 92 0.62 9.75 10.03
C ASN A 92 0.51 11.22 9.64
N VAL A 93 -0.09 11.52 8.49
CA VAL A 93 -0.31 12.90 8.04
C VAL A 93 -1.45 13.57 8.80
N ILE A 94 -2.60 12.89 8.96
CA ILE A 94 -3.84 13.50 9.47
C ILE A 94 -3.83 13.60 10.99
N ASP A 95 -3.49 12.51 11.69
CA ASP A 95 -3.62 12.41 13.13
C ASP A 95 -2.31 12.78 13.85
N TYR A 96 -1.16 12.39 13.29
CA TYR A 96 0.15 12.69 13.88
C TYR A 96 0.81 13.95 13.34
N GLY A 97 0.23 14.60 12.31
CA GLY A 97 0.72 15.87 11.77
C GLY A 97 2.09 15.79 11.09
N MET A 98 2.52 14.58 10.71
CA MET A 98 3.80 14.38 10.03
C MET A 98 3.81 15.11 8.66
N ASN A 99 4.99 15.57 8.23
CA ASN A 99 5.14 15.99 6.85
C ASN A 99 5.07 14.76 5.92
N VAL A 100 4.85 15.00 4.62
CA VAL A 100 4.60 13.90 3.68
C VAL A 100 5.77 12.91 3.57
N GLN A 101 7.01 13.37 3.66
CA GLN A 101 8.18 12.49 3.60
C GLN A 101 8.32 11.66 4.89
N GLU A 102 8.18 12.29 6.07
CA GLU A 102 8.18 11.58 7.35
C GLU A 102 7.10 10.50 7.39
N ALA A 103 5.89 10.81 6.88
CA ALA A 103 4.78 9.87 6.85
C ALA A 103 5.04 8.67 5.94
N VAL A 104 5.75 8.88 4.82
CA VAL A 104 6.16 7.82 3.89
C VAL A 104 7.31 7.00 4.45
N ASP A 105 8.27 7.63 5.14
CA ASP A 105 9.44 6.97 5.72
C ASP A 105 9.09 6.16 6.97
N ALA A 106 8.04 6.54 7.69
CA ALA A 106 7.63 5.89 8.93
C ALA A 106 7.48 4.37 8.76
N PRO A 107 8.03 3.58 9.69
CA PRO A 107 7.93 2.13 9.63
C PRO A 107 6.48 1.64 9.73
N ARG A 108 6.20 0.54 9.04
CA ARG A 108 4.84 0.02 8.87
C ARG A 108 4.69 -1.37 9.45
N PHE A 109 3.44 -1.76 9.67
CA PHE A 109 3.07 -3.14 9.96
C PHE A 109 1.85 -3.53 9.13
N HIS A 110 1.63 -4.84 8.97
CA HIS A 110 0.54 -5.37 8.19
C HIS A 110 -0.01 -6.66 8.80
N GLN A 111 -1.33 -6.74 8.88
CA GLN A 111 -2.07 -7.94 9.28
C GLN A 111 -3.23 -8.11 8.30
N GLN A 112 -3.41 -9.32 7.79
CA GLN A 112 -4.45 -9.64 6.80
C GLN A 112 -5.31 -10.84 7.20
N TRP A 113 -5.42 -11.15 8.52
CA TRP A 113 -6.10 -12.29 9.10
C TRP A 113 -5.35 -13.61 8.88
N LEU A 114 -5.15 -14.05 7.66
CA LEU A 114 -4.36 -15.24 7.31
C LEU A 114 -3.20 -14.85 6.35
N PRO A 115 -1.99 -15.38 6.60
CA PRO A 115 -1.57 -16.13 7.79
C PRO A 115 -1.73 -15.30 9.08
N GLU A 116 -1.96 -16.00 10.21
CA GLU A 116 -2.18 -15.36 11.51
C GLU A 116 -0.87 -14.80 12.09
N ALA A 117 -0.31 -13.85 11.39
CA ALA A 117 0.92 -13.15 11.80
C ALA A 117 0.88 -11.70 11.35
N THR A 118 1.26 -10.79 12.25
CA THR A 118 1.45 -9.40 11.92
C THR A 118 2.89 -9.18 11.46
N ASN A 119 3.08 -8.84 10.20
CA ASN A 119 4.38 -8.45 9.68
C ASN A 119 4.72 -7.04 10.17
N VAL A 120 5.88 -6.87 10.78
CA VAL A 120 6.30 -5.60 11.38
C VAL A 120 7.65 -5.20 10.78
N GLU A 121 7.74 -4.01 10.21
CA GLU A 121 9.02 -3.49 9.74
C GLU A 121 9.98 -3.22 10.91
N ASN A 122 11.28 -3.16 10.60
CA ASN A 122 12.28 -2.75 11.59
C ASN A 122 11.91 -1.36 12.15
N PHE A 123 12.04 -1.21 13.46
CA PHE A 123 11.73 0.02 14.21
C PHE A 123 10.26 0.46 14.22
N ALA A 124 9.32 -0.31 13.68
CA ALA A 124 7.89 0.02 13.73
C ALA A 124 7.32 -0.04 15.16
N ILE A 125 7.85 -0.90 15.99
CA ILE A 125 7.48 -1.02 17.42
C ILE A 125 8.72 -1.21 18.29
N SER A 126 8.68 -0.67 19.49
CA SER A 126 9.75 -0.87 20.47
C SER A 126 9.79 -2.31 20.99
N PRO A 127 10.93 -2.79 21.53
CA PRO A 127 11.00 -4.11 22.15
C PRO A 127 9.98 -4.31 23.28
N ASP A 128 9.68 -3.26 24.03
CA ASP A 128 8.71 -3.32 25.13
C ASP A 128 7.29 -3.44 24.59
N THR A 129 6.92 -2.66 23.58
CA THR A 129 5.64 -2.79 22.87
C THR A 129 5.49 -4.19 22.26
N ARG A 130 6.57 -4.74 21.70
CA ARG A 130 6.57 -6.11 21.16
C ARG A 130 6.20 -7.12 22.24
N LYS A 131 6.84 -7.07 23.41
CA LYS A 131 6.54 -7.97 24.55
C LYS A 131 5.08 -7.86 25.00
N ILE A 132 4.55 -6.63 25.05
CA ILE A 132 3.15 -6.39 25.43
C ILE A 132 2.22 -7.05 24.42
N LEU A 133 2.43 -6.82 23.13
CA LEU A 133 1.58 -7.40 22.06
C LEU A 133 1.67 -8.93 22.03
N GLU A 134 2.86 -9.50 22.17
CA GLU A 134 3.06 -10.95 22.26
C GLU A 134 2.37 -11.52 23.50
N GLY A 135 2.43 -10.83 24.64
CA GLY A 135 1.69 -11.19 25.87
C GLY A 135 0.18 -11.13 25.70
N MET A 136 -0.34 -10.33 24.80
CA MET A 136 -1.75 -10.28 24.41
C MET A 136 -2.14 -11.37 23.39
N GLY A 137 -1.18 -12.18 22.94
CA GLY A 137 -1.40 -13.28 21.99
C GLY A 137 -1.15 -12.93 20.54
N HIS A 138 -0.67 -11.73 20.22
CA HIS A 138 -0.30 -11.37 18.83
C HIS A 138 0.96 -12.13 18.39
N LYS A 139 0.89 -12.73 17.21
CA LYS A 139 2.04 -13.34 16.54
C LYS A 139 2.72 -12.30 15.66
N LEU A 140 3.90 -11.84 16.09
CA LEU A 140 4.67 -10.83 15.35
C LEU A 140 5.69 -11.51 14.46
N GLY A 141 5.49 -11.41 13.16
CA GLY A 141 6.35 -11.99 12.12
C GLY A 141 7.61 -11.17 11.85
N ASN A 142 8.45 -11.72 10.99
CA ASN A 142 9.68 -11.06 10.56
C ASN A 142 9.38 -9.84 9.67
N PRO A 143 10.30 -8.86 9.64
CA PRO A 143 10.21 -7.74 8.72
C PRO A 143 10.09 -8.24 7.28
N GLN A 144 9.07 -7.77 6.59
CA GLN A 144 8.91 -7.99 5.16
C GLN A 144 9.15 -6.66 4.45
N PRO A 145 9.85 -6.66 3.30
CA PRO A 145 9.97 -5.45 2.50
C PRO A 145 8.57 -4.93 2.20
N ALA A 146 8.31 -3.74 2.67
CA ALA A 146 7.01 -3.14 2.46
C ALA A 146 6.91 -2.54 1.06
N ASN A 147 5.78 -1.95 0.84
CA ASN A 147 5.34 -1.26 -0.35
C ASN A 147 6.28 -0.11 -0.73
N HIS A 148 6.08 0.41 -1.90
CA HIS A 148 6.76 1.58 -2.43
C HIS A 148 5.75 2.71 -2.61
N LEU A 149 5.55 3.49 -1.56
CA LEU A 149 4.60 4.58 -1.52
C LEU A 149 5.03 5.76 -2.39
N ALA A 150 4.05 6.37 -3.05
CA ALA A 150 4.15 7.70 -3.60
C ALA A 150 3.01 8.55 -3.03
N ALA A 151 3.34 9.70 -2.50
CA ALA A 151 2.37 10.60 -1.90
C ALA A 151 2.63 12.06 -2.30
N ILE A 152 1.57 12.83 -2.41
CA ILE A 152 1.60 14.27 -2.65
C ILE A 152 0.66 14.93 -1.65
N LEU A 153 1.16 15.92 -0.91
CA LEU A 153 0.34 16.89 -0.17
C LEU A 153 0.18 18.17 -0.97
N VAL A 154 -0.98 18.79 -0.85
CA VAL A 154 -1.34 20.03 -1.53
C VAL A 154 -1.41 21.16 -0.51
N GLY A 155 -0.74 22.27 -0.81
CA GLY A 155 -0.78 23.50 -0.03
C GLY A 155 0.38 23.66 0.96
N ALA A 156 0.78 22.62 1.67
CA ALA A 156 1.88 22.64 2.62
C ALA A 156 2.53 21.25 2.77
N PRO A 157 3.76 21.17 3.33
CA PRO A 157 4.42 19.89 3.56
C PRO A 157 3.72 19.00 4.59
N SER A 158 2.91 19.57 5.47
CA SER A 158 2.04 18.87 6.44
C SER A 158 0.65 19.51 6.47
N LEU A 159 -0.36 18.77 6.92
CA LEU A 159 -1.71 19.33 7.08
C LEU A 159 -1.72 20.42 8.15
N GLY A 160 -2.28 21.58 7.82
CA GLY A 160 -2.27 22.75 8.71
C GLY A 160 -0.93 23.49 8.79
N GLY A 161 0.10 23.02 8.11
CA GLY A 161 1.39 23.68 7.99
C GLY A 161 1.35 24.91 7.09
N LYS A 162 2.50 25.61 6.99
CA LYS A 162 2.67 26.75 6.09
C LYS A 162 3.37 26.29 4.81
N PRO A 163 3.01 26.88 3.65
CA PRO A 163 3.75 26.65 2.41
C PRO A 163 5.22 27.06 2.55
N VAL A 164 6.10 26.34 1.86
CA VAL A 164 7.51 26.72 1.74
C VAL A 164 7.71 27.45 0.42
N GLY A 165 8.02 28.73 0.51
CA GLY A 165 8.17 29.59 -0.67
C GLY A 165 6.88 29.66 -1.50
N LYS A 166 7.00 29.44 -2.81
CA LYS A 166 5.88 29.43 -3.76
C LYS A 166 5.33 28.01 -4.04
N ASN A 167 5.86 27.00 -3.37
CA ASN A 167 5.49 25.61 -3.61
C ASN A 167 4.04 25.36 -3.25
N ARG A 168 3.33 24.61 -4.10
CA ARG A 168 1.93 24.20 -3.88
C ARG A 168 1.78 22.70 -3.68
N TYR A 169 2.75 21.93 -4.12
CA TYR A 169 2.74 20.47 -4.07
C TYR A 169 4.00 19.98 -3.37
N TYR A 170 3.86 19.00 -2.50
CA TYR A 170 4.93 18.41 -1.71
C TYR A 170 4.88 16.91 -1.93
N GLY A 171 5.80 16.42 -2.75
CA GLY A 171 5.89 15.00 -3.10
C GLY A 171 6.82 14.25 -2.17
N ALA A 172 6.50 12.99 -1.91
CA ALA A 172 7.39 12.05 -1.24
C ALA A 172 7.51 10.76 -2.04
N ASN A 173 8.73 10.23 -2.08
CA ASN A 173 9.04 8.92 -2.63
C ASN A 173 9.56 8.01 -1.53
N ASP A 174 9.14 6.76 -1.56
CA ASP A 174 9.49 5.76 -0.54
C ASP A 174 10.96 5.31 -0.69
N PRO A 175 11.80 5.46 0.35
CA PRO A 175 13.22 5.09 0.28
C PRO A 175 13.46 3.58 0.28
N ARG A 176 12.43 2.76 0.51
CA ARG A 176 12.54 1.29 0.53
C ARG A 176 12.91 0.71 -0.82
N ARG A 177 12.76 1.49 -1.90
CA ARG A 177 13.24 1.16 -3.26
C ARG A 177 13.84 2.39 -3.92
N ASN A 178 15.01 2.24 -4.49
CA ASN A 178 15.69 3.31 -5.24
C ASN A 178 15.18 3.41 -6.70
N THR A 179 13.87 3.33 -6.91
CA THR A 179 13.28 3.26 -8.25
C THR A 179 12.48 4.51 -8.64
N GLY A 180 12.48 5.54 -7.81
CA GLY A 180 11.73 6.76 -8.07
C GLY A 180 12.29 7.96 -7.33
N GLN A 181 11.82 9.14 -7.71
CA GLN A 181 12.14 10.40 -7.05
C GLN A 181 10.90 11.29 -7.06
N ALA A 182 10.74 12.12 -6.03
CA ALA A 182 9.79 13.22 -6.03
C ALA A 182 10.52 14.47 -6.51
N LEU A 183 10.31 14.85 -7.76
CA LEU A 183 10.94 16.01 -8.39
C LEU A 183 9.91 17.13 -8.57
N GLY A 184 10.31 18.37 -8.27
CA GLY A 184 9.54 19.57 -8.50
C GLY A 184 10.27 20.53 -9.44
N TYR A 185 9.52 21.44 -10.07
CA TYR A 185 10.02 22.53 -10.91
C TYR A 185 9.18 23.79 -10.67
#